data_f24b74585c6246cff6ba5beaa9939264
#
_entry.id   f24b74585c6246cff6ba5beaa9939264
#
_cell.length_a   1.000
_cell.length_b   1.000
_cell.length_c   1.000
_cell.angle_alpha   90.00
_cell.angle_beta   90.00
_cell.angle_gamma   90.00
#
_symmetry.space_group_name_H-M   'P 1'
#
loop_
_entity.id
_entity.type
_entity.pdbx_description
1 polymer ?
#
loop_
_entity_poly.entity_id
_entity_poly.type
_entity_poly.pdbx_seq_one_letter_code
_entity_poly.pdbx_strand_id
1 'polypeptide(L)'
;TAQNETYPEDGWGNLEDISHKSSVQGDVNADGVFDVADVVLLQKWLLTVPDTNLADWKAADFCEDDTLNVLDLCRMKQKLTSIESPTNQVYVKNTEELKAALENAKAGDEIILAEGEYVYSGDTPKGYMFTGTADGTEEKPIILRSENPDQPAILSGSSTAENYVLSISGDWWEIKDLKVTNAQKGIMIDNSNHTKIKNCEVYHIGSEGIHLRDNSSNCLIESCNVHDTGVVSPGYGEAIYVGSAESTTEYGHECHYNTIRNCKLGPNVAAEHVDIKEYTIGTTVENCTFDGTGMSGENYAKSFINIKGNDCIIRNNVGYRNGCTAIQRAFEQNNVVDGWGQNASVYGNQVYMDTATNALGKKMYFLNAWDCSATVWDNFMAYDGELFSVDHEDDHWNYYNCNLLTYGSN
;
A
#
# COMPACT_ATOMS: atom_id res chain seq x y z
N THR A 1 -23.86 -35.73 -17.33
CA THR A 1 -24.28 -35.98 -15.94
C THR A 1 -23.28 -35.29 -15.06
N ALA A 2 -23.66 -34.10 -14.57
CA ALA A 2 -22.89 -33.34 -13.60
C ALA A 2 -22.94 -34.10 -12.26
N GLN A 3 -21.80 -34.43 -11.70
CA GLN A 3 -21.71 -34.89 -10.32
C GLN A 3 -21.64 -33.66 -9.41
N ASN A 4 -22.60 -33.57 -8.50
CA ASN A 4 -22.57 -32.67 -7.36
C ASN A 4 -21.44 -33.10 -6.43
N GLU A 5 -20.38 -32.33 -6.35
CA GLU A 5 -19.43 -32.45 -5.25
C GLU A 5 -19.97 -31.65 -4.07
N THR A 6 -20.40 -32.36 -3.02
CA THR A 6 -20.75 -31.78 -1.72
C THR A 6 -19.47 -31.52 -0.94
N TYR A 7 -19.20 -30.27 -0.64
CA TYR A 7 -18.14 -29.87 0.30
C TYR A 7 -18.50 -30.28 1.74
N PRO A 8 -17.54 -30.62 2.60
CA PRO A 8 -17.81 -30.99 3.99
C PRO A 8 -18.32 -29.80 4.81
N GLU A 9 -19.38 -30.05 5.60
CA GLU A 9 -20.13 -29.03 6.38
C GLU A 9 -19.46 -28.57 7.69
N ASP A 10 -18.19 -28.84 7.92
CA ASP A 10 -17.61 -28.58 9.24
C ASP A 10 -16.23 -27.90 9.15
N GLY A 11 -16.23 -26.62 9.41
CA GLY A 11 -15.10 -25.94 10.02
C GLY A 11 -14.30 -24.94 9.20
N TRP A 12 -14.76 -24.55 8.01
CA TRP A 12 -14.14 -23.45 7.28
C TRP A 12 -15.04 -22.23 7.35
N GLY A 13 -14.56 -21.18 7.99
CA GLY A 13 -15.23 -19.89 7.94
C GLY A 13 -15.50 -19.51 6.48
N ASN A 14 -16.68 -19.00 6.21
CA ASN A 14 -17.18 -18.72 4.88
C ASN A 14 -16.15 -17.92 4.07
N LEU A 15 -15.55 -18.51 3.05
CA LEU A 15 -14.65 -17.82 2.10
C LEU A 15 -15.36 -16.64 1.40
N GLU A 16 -16.69 -16.64 1.34
CA GLU A 16 -17.49 -15.54 0.86
C GLU A 16 -17.33 -14.26 1.71
N ASP A 17 -17.06 -14.38 3.02
CA ASP A 17 -16.86 -13.23 3.91
C ASP A 17 -15.48 -12.56 3.78
N ILE A 18 -14.47 -13.29 3.28
CA ILE A 18 -13.11 -12.73 3.12
C ILE A 18 -13.00 -11.91 1.83
N SER A 19 -13.74 -12.27 0.78
CA SER A 19 -13.73 -11.56 -0.51
C SER A 19 -14.53 -10.25 -0.51
N HIS A 20 -15.38 -10.01 0.50
CA HIS A 20 -16.33 -8.90 0.51
C HIS A 20 -16.01 -7.75 1.47
N LYS A 21 -14.90 -7.82 2.22
CA LYS A 21 -14.55 -6.77 3.19
C LYS A 21 -13.82 -5.55 2.63
N SER A 22 -13.57 -5.48 1.35
CA SER A 22 -12.93 -4.32 0.72
C SER A 22 -13.59 -3.86 -0.58
N SER A 23 -14.86 -4.15 -0.82
CA SER A 23 -15.51 -3.60 -2.00
C SER A 23 -15.76 -2.11 -1.78
N VAL A 24 -15.16 -1.30 -2.60
CA VAL A 24 -15.53 0.12 -2.74
C VAL A 24 -16.99 0.14 -3.17
N GLN A 25 -17.87 0.79 -2.39
CA GLN A 25 -19.26 0.88 -2.75
C GLN A 25 -19.41 1.51 -4.13
N GLY A 26 -20.02 0.78 -5.05
CA GLY A 26 -20.18 1.16 -6.44
C GLY A 26 -19.20 0.51 -7.43
N ASP A 27 -18.08 -0.06 -6.95
CA ASP A 27 -17.08 -0.73 -7.77
C ASP A 27 -17.55 -2.14 -8.19
N VAL A 28 -18.30 -2.19 -9.27
CA VAL A 28 -18.90 -3.44 -9.78
C VAL A 28 -17.97 -4.23 -10.69
N ASN A 29 -16.91 -3.61 -11.18
CA ASN A 29 -15.88 -4.26 -11.99
C ASN A 29 -14.71 -4.81 -11.12
N ALA A 30 -14.69 -4.45 -9.84
CA ALA A 30 -13.69 -4.82 -8.84
C ALA A 30 -12.25 -4.37 -9.23
N ASP A 31 -12.14 -3.19 -9.86
CA ASP A 31 -10.83 -2.58 -10.15
C ASP A 31 -10.32 -1.70 -9.00
N GLY A 32 -11.14 -1.55 -7.95
CA GLY A 32 -10.83 -0.81 -6.74
C GLY A 32 -11.17 0.68 -6.80
N VAL A 33 -11.83 1.14 -7.87
CA VAL A 33 -12.24 2.54 -8.04
C VAL A 33 -13.71 2.58 -8.44
N PHE A 34 -14.51 3.40 -7.75
CA PHE A 34 -15.87 3.69 -8.20
C PHE A 34 -15.88 4.85 -9.19
N ASP A 35 -16.13 4.56 -10.46
CA ASP A 35 -16.15 5.58 -11.53
C ASP A 35 -17.27 5.37 -12.57
N VAL A 36 -17.17 6.09 -13.69
CA VAL A 36 -18.16 5.99 -14.78
C VAL A 36 -18.22 4.59 -15.39
N ALA A 37 -17.11 3.83 -15.38
CA ALA A 37 -17.08 2.48 -15.96
C ALA A 37 -18.02 1.54 -15.20
N ASP A 38 -18.10 1.65 -13.87
CA ASP A 38 -19.00 0.86 -13.04
C ASP A 38 -20.47 1.16 -13.32
N VAL A 39 -20.81 2.44 -13.39
CA VAL A 39 -22.17 2.87 -13.71
C VAL A 39 -22.58 2.38 -15.10
N VAL A 40 -21.68 2.44 -16.08
CA VAL A 40 -21.92 1.91 -17.43
C VAL A 40 -22.05 0.39 -17.42
N LEU A 41 -21.23 -0.30 -16.61
CA LEU A 41 -21.28 -1.75 -16.48
C LEU A 41 -22.59 -2.22 -15.85
N LEU A 42 -23.03 -1.61 -14.75
CA LEU A 42 -24.32 -1.90 -14.13
C LEU A 42 -25.48 -1.58 -15.09
N GLN A 43 -25.41 -0.46 -15.81
CA GLN A 43 -26.43 -0.11 -16.80
C GLN A 43 -26.53 -1.16 -17.92
N LYS A 44 -25.42 -1.64 -18.44
CA LYS A 44 -25.38 -2.72 -19.45
C LYS A 44 -25.97 -4.01 -18.89
N TRP A 45 -25.63 -4.36 -17.66
CA TRP A 45 -26.13 -5.55 -16.98
C TRP A 45 -27.65 -5.50 -16.81
N LEU A 46 -28.20 -4.37 -16.32
CA LEU A 46 -29.66 -4.16 -16.18
C LEU A 46 -30.39 -4.21 -17.51
N LEU A 47 -29.73 -3.81 -18.60
CA LEU A 47 -30.27 -3.88 -19.96
C LEU A 47 -30.07 -5.25 -20.61
N THR A 48 -29.57 -6.23 -19.87
CA THR A 48 -29.30 -7.59 -20.38
C THR A 48 -28.41 -7.64 -21.64
N VAL A 49 -27.46 -6.72 -21.73
CA VAL A 49 -26.48 -6.72 -22.83
C VAL A 49 -25.67 -8.01 -22.77
N PRO A 50 -25.55 -8.77 -23.88
CA PRO A 50 -24.77 -10.01 -23.89
C PRO A 50 -23.33 -9.82 -23.38
N ASP A 51 -22.78 -10.86 -22.73
CA ASP A 51 -21.41 -10.90 -22.20
C ASP A 51 -21.10 -9.83 -21.16
N THR A 52 -22.10 -9.31 -20.45
CA THR A 52 -21.94 -8.38 -19.34
C THR A 52 -21.94 -9.13 -18.01
N ASN A 53 -20.84 -9.05 -17.25
CA ASN A 53 -20.68 -9.64 -15.93
C ASN A 53 -20.34 -8.57 -14.91
N LEU A 54 -20.89 -8.65 -13.71
CA LEU A 54 -20.47 -7.85 -12.56
C LEU A 54 -19.51 -8.69 -11.71
N ALA A 55 -18.32 -8.18 -11.45
CA ALA A 55 -17.36 -8.85 -10.58
C ALA A 55 -17.82 -8.80 -9.11
N ASP A 56 -18.40 -7.67 -8.69
CA ASP A 56 -19.04 -7.50 -7.39
C ASP A 56 -20.42 -6.84 -7.54
N TRP A 57 -21.46 -7.63 -7.55
CA TRP A 57 -22.83 -7.12 -7.66
C TRP A 57 -23.31 -6.44 -6.36
N LYS A 58 -22.78 -6.88 -5.18
CA LYS A 58 -23.15 -6.28 -3.89
C LYS A 58 -22.66 -4.84 -3.77
N ALA A 59 -21.53 -4.51 -4.39
CA ALA A 59 -21.06 -3.13 -4.45
C ALA A 59 -22.06 -2.18 -5.10
N ALA A 60 -22.93 -2.69 -5.99
CA ALA A 60 -23.96 -1.90 -6.65
C ALA A 60 -25.29 -1.79 -5.89
N ASP A 61 -25.49 -2.58 -4.84
CA ASP A 61 -26.73 -2.54 -4.05
C ASP A 61 -26.73 -1.34 -3.09
N PHE A 62 -27.05 -0.18 -3.63
CA PHE A 62 -27.15 1.08 -2.89
C PHE A 62 -28.44 1.21 -2.10
N CYS A 63 -29.42 0.34 -2.36
CA CYS A 63 -30.69 0.32 -1.65
C CYS A 63 -30.66 -0.64 -0.45
N GLU A 64 -29.62 -1.48 -0.35
CA GLU A 64 -29.44 -2.51 0.68
C GLU A 64 -30.65 -3.48 0.78
N ASP A 65 -31.21 -3.82 -0.39
CA ASP A 65 -32.40 -4.68 -0.49
C ASP A 65 -32.10 -6.04 -1.14
N ASP A 66 -30.81 -6.36 -1.35
CA ASP A 66 -30.30 -7.57 -2.01
C ASP A 66 -30.84 -7.76 -3.44
N THR A 67 -31.29 -6.67 -4.10
CA THR A 67 -31.87 -6.73 -5.45
C THR A 67 -31.35 -5.61 -6.33
N LEU A 68 -30.58 -5.93 -7.37
CA LEU A 68 -30.12 -4.92 -8.32
C LEU A 68 -31.20 -4.49 -9.28
N ASN A 69 -31.50 -3.19 -9.29
CA ASN A 69 -32.52 -2.59 -10.13
C ASN A 69 -32.17 -1.14 -10.55
N VAL A 70 -33.10 -0.48 -11.19
CA VAL A 70 -32.89 0.90 -11.69
C VAL A 70 -32.70 1.93 -10.56
N LEU A 71 -33.19 1.64 -9.36
CA LEU A 71 -33.00 2.56 -8.21
C LEU A 71 -31.55 2.59 -7.76
N ASP A 72 -30.88 1.42 -7.75
CA ASP A 72 -29.45 1.33 -7.45
C ASP A 72 -28.63 2.08 -8.49
N LEU A 73 -28.93 1.88 -9.77
CA LEU A 73 -28.29 2.64 -10.84
C LEU A 73 -28.50 4.16 -10.68
N CYS A 74 -29.70 4.59 -10.28
CA CYS A 74 -29.96 5.99 -9.99
C CYS A 74 -29.14 6.51 -8.83
N ARG A 75 -29.02 5.75 -7.74
CA ARG A 75 -28.20 6.10 -6.57
C ARG A 75 -26.72 6.08 -6.90
N MET A 76 -26.24 5.11 -7.66
CA MET A 76 -24.87 5.10 -8.19
C MET A 76 -24.56 6.35 -9.01
N LYS A 77 -25.43 6.72 -9.95
CA LYS A 77 -25.29 7.96 -10.74
C LYS A 77 -25.30 9.19 -9.84
N GLN A 78 -26.18 9.23 -8.86
CA GLN A 78 -26.28 10.31 -7.89
C GLN A 78 -25.00 10.43 -7.06
N LYS A 79 -24.47 9.31 -6.54
CA LYS A 79 -23.21 9.26 -5.81
C LYS A 79 -22.05 9.72 -6.71
N LEU A 80 -21.97 9.25 -7.95
CA LEU A 80 -20.93 9.64 -8.90
C LEU A 80 -20.98 11.13 -9.24
N THR A 81 -22.19 11.71 -9.36
CA THR A 81 -22.37 13.15 -9.64
C THR A 81 -22.29 14.02 -8.38
N SER A 82 -22.48 13.44 -7.20
CA SER A 82 -22.32 14.12 -5.90
C SER A 82 -20.87 14.14 -5.41
N ILE A 83 -19.93 13.54 -6.15
CA ILE A 83 -18.52 13.90 -6.06
C ILE A 83 -18.45 15.35 -6.56
N GLU A 84 -18.84 16.27 -5.68
CA GLU A 84 -18.73 17.70 -5.96
C GLU A 84 -17.29 18.00 -6.31
N SER A 85 -17.10 18.76 -7.40
CA SER A 85 -15.82 19.39 -7.67
C SER A 85 -15.36 20.11 -6.41
N PRO A 86 -14.06 20.13 -6.09
CA PRO A 86 -13.53 20.84 -4.91
C PRO A 86 -14.19 22.21 -4.81
N THR A 87 -14.70 22.53 -3.63
CA THR A 87 -15.50 23.74 -3.44
C THR A 87 -14.66 25.02 -3.51
N ASN A 88 -13.32 24.86 -3.33
CA ASN A 88 -12.40 26.00 -3.32
C ASN A 88 -11.04 25.57 -3.88
N GLN A 89 -10.65 26.14 -5.00
CA GLN A 89 -9.34 25.95 -5.61
C GLN A 89 -8.35 27.01 -5.12
N VAL A 90 -7.26 26.56 -4.50
CA VAL A 90 -6.19 27.40 -3.98
C VAL A 90 -4.94 27.15 -4.82
N TYR A 91 -4.62 28.08 -5.72
CA TYR A 91 -3.42 28.00 -6.54
C TYR A 91 -2.22 28.55 -5.77
N VAL A 92 -1.12 27.80 -5.72
CA VAL A 92 0.11 28.15 -5.02
C VAL A 92 1.29 28.09 -5.98
N LYS A 93 2.23 29.04 -5.86
CA LYS A 93 3.37 29.23 -6.79
C LYS A 93 4.71 29.24 -6.09
N ASN A 94 4.74 29.22 -4.78
CA ASN A 94 5.96 29.27 -3.98
C ASN A 94 5.75 28.64 -2.60
N THR A 95 6.84 28.43 -1.89
CA THR A 95 6.87 27.77 -0.58
C THR A 95 5.99 28.47 0.47
N GLU A 96 5.98 29.79 0.53
CA GLU A 96 5.22 30.52 1.54
C GLU A 96 3.71 30.43 1.28
N GLU A 97 3.29 30.48 0.01
CA GLU A 97 1.89 30.24 -0.37
C GLU A 97 1.45 28.82 -0.05
N LEU A 98 2.32 27.80 -0.29
CA LEU A 98 2.02 26.42 0.06
C LEU A 98 1.85 26.24 1.58
N LYS A 99 2.77 26.80 2.38
CA LYS A 99 2.65 26.77 3.86
C LYS A 99 1.34 27.37 4.32
N ALA A 100 0.99 28.56 3.81
CA ALA A 100 -0.25 29.23 4.16
C ALA A 100 -1.50 28.44 3.70
N ALA A 101 -1.45 27.80 2.51
CA ALA A 101 -2.55 26.98 2.02
C ALA A 101 -2.79 25.73 2.87
N LEU A 102 -1.72 25.03 3.27
CA LEU A 102 -1.80 23.86 4.14
C LEU A 102 -2.31 24.24 5.55
N GLU A 103 -1.83 25.33 6.12
CA GLU A 103 -2.23 25.83 7.44
C GLU A 103 -3.71 26.22 7.49
N ASN A 104 -4.25 26.77 6.40
CA ASN A 104 -5.63 27.26 6.31
C ASN A 104 -6.58 26.30 5.60
N ALA A 105 -6.14 25.10 5.25
CA ALA A 105 -6.92 24.10 4.54
C ALA A 105 -8.24 23.74 5.24
N LYS A 106 -9.26 23.44 4.47
CA LYS A 106 -10.59 23.03 4.92
C LYS A 106 -11.14 21.93 4.06
N ALA A 107 -12.09 21.17 4.59
CA ALA A 107 -12.79 20.14 3.85
C ALA A 107 -13.30 20.64 2.49
N GLY A 108 -12.91 19.97 1.41
CA GLY A 108 -13.25 20.30 0.04
C GLY A 108 -12.29 21.28 -0.66
N ASP A 109 -11.24 21.73 -0.01
CA ASP A 109 -10.22 22.54 -0.66
C ASP A 109 -9.36 21.70 -1.59
N GLU A 110 -9.01 22.26 -2.74
CA GLU A 110 -8.04 21.72 -3.69
C GLU A 110 -6.85 22.69 -3.77
N ILE A 111 -5.72 22.30 -3.18
CA ILE A 111 -4.46 23.03 -3.21
C ILE A 111 -3.69 22.59 -4.45
N ILE A 112 -3.53 23.51 -5.40
CA ILE A 112 -2.95 23.25 -6.71
C ILE A 112 -1.59 23.93 -6.80
N LEU A 113 -0.54 23.11 -6.97
CA LEU A 113 0.84 23.58 -7.04
C LEU A 113 1.22 23.84 -8.49
N ALA A 114 1.64 25.05 -8.82
CA ALA A 114 2.27 25.35 -10.08
C ALA A 114 3.57 24.54 -10.23
N GLU A 115 4.00 24.31 -11.47
CA GLU A 115 5.30 23.70 -11.75
C GLU A 115 6.42 24.47 -11.04
N GLY A 116 7.33 23.73 -10.40
CA GLY A 116 8.48 24.29 -9.70
C GLY A 116 8.91 23.48 -8.49
N GLU A 117 9.95 23.96 -7.84
CA GLU A 117 10.48 23.37 -6.62
C GLU A 117 10.10 24.25 -5.41
N TYR A 118 9.46 23.62 -4.45
CA TYR A 118 9.03 24.20 -3.18
C TYR A 118 10.02 23.77 -2.11
N VAL A 119 11.06 24.57 -1.93
CA VAL A 119 12.12 24.29 -0.94
C VAL A 119 11.73 24.92 0.39
N TYR A 120 11.61 24.08 1.41
CA TYR A 120 11.32 24.57 2.75
C TYR A 120 12.54 25.29 3.33
N SER A 121 12.31 26.49 3.84
CA SER A 121 13.29 27.29 4.59
C SER A 121 12.66 27.83 5.86
N GLY A 122 13.40 27.84 6.94
CA GLY A 122 12.96 28.35 8.25
C GLY A 122 12.96 27.27 9.33
N ASP A 123 12.47 27.65 10.52
CA ASP A 123 12.37 26.70 11.64
C ASP A 123 11.32 25.65 11.37
N THR A 124 11.68 24.40 11.68
CA THR A 124 10.80 23.24 11.54
C THR A 124 10.45 22.68 12.92
N PRO A 125 9.33 23.13 13.52
CA PRO A 125 8.90 22.57 14.80
C PRO A 125 8.71 21.06 14.66
N LYS A 126 9.34 20.28 15.55
CA LYS A 126 9.31 18.82 15.53
C LYS A 126 9.85 18.17 14.24
N GLY A 127 10.59 18.88 13.39
CA GLY A 127 11.15 18.33 12.16
C GLY A 127 10.17 18.28 10.98
N TYR A 128 8.95 18.79 11.09
CA TYR A 128 7.97 18.79 9.98
C TYR A 128 8.09 20.08 9.16
N MET A 129 8.21 19.92 7.84
CA MET A 129 8.34 21.04 6.90
C MET A 129 6.98 21.53 6.42
N PHE A 130 6.34 20.79 5.52
CA PHE A 130 5.00 21.07 5.03
C PHE A 130 3.99 20.25 5.83
N THR A 131 3.03 20.90 6.50
CA THR A 131 2.13 20.24 7.44
C THR A 131 0.68 20.54 7.14
N GLY A 132 -0.14 19.49 6.94
CA GLY A 132 -1.60 19.57 6.83
C GLY A 132 -2.26 18.90 8.04
N THR A 133 -3.10 19.63 8.78
CA THR A 133 -3.73 19.15 10.02
C THR A 133 -5.25 19.21 10.00
N ALA A 134 -5.83 19.81 8.96
CA ALA A 134 -7.28 19.92 8.83
C ALA A 134 -7.88 18.57 8.39
N ASP A 135 -9.09 18.30 8.84
CA ASP A 135 -9.85 17.13 8.38
C ASP A 135 -10.66 17.47 7.14
N GLY A 136 -10.55 16.59 6.12
CA GLY A 136 -11.53 16.47 5.06
C GLY A 136 -12.72 15.61 5.49
N THR A 137 -13.55 15.21 4.55
CA THR A 137 -14.59 14.17 4.71
C THR A 137 -14.62 13.28 3.47
N GLU A 138 -15.33 12.18 3.52
CA GLU A 138 -15.47 11.30 2.35
C GLU A 138 -16.02 12.07 1.13
N GLU A 139 -17.01 12.92 1.35
CA GLU A 139 -17.64 13.72 0.28
C GLU A 139 -16.82 14.98 -0.09
N LYS A 140 -15.98 15.46 0.83
CA LYS A 140 -15.18 16.68 0.69
C LYS A 140 -13.75 16.48 1.17
N PRO A 141 -12.98 15.63 0.49
CA PRO A 141 -11.57 15.45 0.82
C PRO A 141 -10.79 16.76 0.59
N ILE A 142 -9.66 16.87 1.27
CA ILE A 142 -8.70 17.95 0.98
C ILE A 142 -7.70 17.41 -0.02
N ILE A 143 -7.54 18.08 -1.16
CA ILE A 143 -6.69 17.62 -2.26
C ILE A 143 -5.43 18.50 -2.31
N LEU A 144 -4.26 17.87 -2.33
CA LEU A 144 -2.97 18.51 -2.59
C LEU A 144 -2.39 17.89 -3.85
N ARG A 145 -2.22 18.68 -4.92
CA ARG A 145 -1.74 18.16 -6.19
C ARG A 145 -0.95 19.15 -7.03
N SER A 146 -0.20 18.65 -7.97
CA SER A 146 0.36 19.47 -9.05
C SER A 146 -0.73 19.99 -9.99
N GLU A 147 -0.49 21.16 -10.57
CA GLU A 147 -1.32 21.70 -11.65
C GLU A 147 -1.20 20.83 -12.91
N ASN A 148 0.02 20.43 -13.24
CA ASN A 148 0.33 19.58 -14.39
C ASN A 148 0.96 18.25 -13.93
N PRO A 149 0.25 17.10 -14.05
CA PRO A 149 0.80 15.79 -13.67
C PRO A 149 2.03 15.37 -14.53
N ASP A 150 2.17 15.87 -15.76
CA ASP A 150 3.32 15.57 -16.63
C ASP A 150 4.58 16.35 -16.22
N GLN A 151 4.42 17.40 -15.45
CA GLN A 151 5.49 18.24 -14.88
C GLN A 151 5.22 18.46 -13.38
N PRO A 152 5.35 17.42 -12.55
CA PRO A 152 4.97 17.48 -11.15
C PRO A 152 5.77 18.52 -10.35
N ALA A 153 5.10 19.24 -9.46
CA ALA A 153 5.74 20.09 -8.48
C ALA A 153 6.59 19.24 -7.51
N ILE A 154 7.72 19.80 -7.10
CA ILE A 154 8.70 19.13 -6.25
C ILE A 154 8.66 19.75 -4.86
N LEU A 155 8.30 18.97 -3.85
CA LEU A 155 8.46 19.33 -2.45
C LEU A 155 9.84 18.87 -1.99
N SER A 156 10.69 19.79 -1.58
CA SER A 156 12.09 19.52 -1.26
C SER A 156 12.45 19.98 0.14
N GLY A 157 13.16 19.12 0.85
CA GLY A 157 13.86 19.53 2.06
C GLY A 157 15.19 20.20 1.78
N SER A 158 15.92 20.52 2.84
CA SER A 158 17.24 21.14 2.78
C SER A 158 18.37 20.13 2.87
N SER A 159 18.14 18.93 3.41
CA SER A 159 19.15 17.93 3.69
C SER A 159 18.54 16.57 3.96
N THR A 160 19.13 15.51 3.42
CA THR A 160 18.75 14.11 3.70
C THR A 160 19.03 13.68 5.14
N ALA A 161 19.76 14.47 5.92
CA ALA A 161 20.12 14.12 7.29
C ALA A 161 19.08 14.53 8.35
N GLU A 162 18.11 15.39 7.98
CA GLU A 162 17.18 15.95 8.94
C GLU A 162 15.81 16.28 8.32
N ASN A 163 14.82 16.39 9.19
CA ASN A 163 13.47 16.85 8.89
C ASN A 163 12.64 15.92 7.97
N TYR A 164 11.34 16.17 7.89
CA TYR A 164 10.37 15.43 7.09
C TYR A 164 9.70 16.39 6.12
N VAL A 165 9.61 16.02 4.83
CA VAL A 165 9.11 16.94 3.81
C VAL A 165 7.65 17.26 4.01
N LEU A 166 6.78 16.25 3.94
CA LEU A 166 5.33 16.41 4.03
C LEU A 166 4.79 15.59 5.20
N SER A 167 4.04 16.24 6.08
CA SER A 167 3.37 15.58 7.21
C SER A 167 1.88 15.90 7.20
N ILE A 168 1.04 14.87 7.19
CA ILE A 168 -0.41 14.99 7.25
C ILE A 168 -0.91 14.31 8.52
N SER A 169 -1.71 15.05 9.31
CA SER A 169 -2.35 14.53 10.51
C SER A 169 -3.86 14.80 10.56
N GLY A 170 -4.45 15.29 9.49
CA GLY A 170 -5.90 15.36 9.30
C GLY A 170 -6.39 14.19 8.46
N ASP A 171 -7.66 13.80 8.62
CA ASP A 171 -8.32 12.74 7.88
C ASP A 171 -8.71 13.16 6.46
N TRP A 172 -8.89 12.18 5.55
CA TRP A 172 -9.43 12.38 4.21
C TRP A 172 -8.64 13.35 3.34
N TRP A 173 -7.32 13.23 3.33
CA TRP A 173 -6.47 13.90 2.36
C TRP A 173 -6.28 13.06 1.09
N GLU A 174 -6.15 13.73 -0.05
CA GLU A 174 -5.70 13.13 -1.30
C GLU A 174 -4.47 13.89 -1.80
N ILE A 175 -3.30 13.26 -1.68
CA ILE A 175 -1.99 13.78 -2.12
C ILE A 175 -1.68 13.12 -3.44
N LYS A 176 -1.51 13.90 -4.52
CA LYS A 176 -1.30 13.27 -5.83
C LYS A 176 -0.43 14.08 -6.77
N ASP A 177 0.21 13.36 -7.68
CA ASP A 177 0.98 13.95 -8.78
C ASP A 177 2.13 14.85 -8.29
N LEU A 178 2.82 14.48 -7.22
CA LEU A 178 3.89 15.26 -6.60
C LEU A 178 5.21 14.48 -6.61
N LYS A 179 6.31 15.22 -6.57
CA LYS A 179 7.64 14.71 -6.22
C LYS A 179 8.05 15.17 -4.83
N VAL A 180 8.65 14.26 -4.06
CA VAL A 180 9.08 14.53 -2.68
C VAL A 180 10.51 14.08 -2.51
N THR A 181 11.39 14.95 -2.04
CA THR A 181 12.84 14.67 -2.04
C THR A 181 13.62 15.43 -0.97
N ASN A 182 14.87 15.01 -0.77
CA ASN A 182 15.93 15.74 -0.07
C ASN A 182 15.63 16.06 1.40
N ALA A 183 15.16 15.08 2.16
CA ALA A 183 14.97 15.16 3.62
C ALA A 183 15.30 13.82 4.30
N GLN A 184 15.28 13.81 5.62
CA GLN A 184 15.45 12.56 6.38
C GLN A 184 14.27 11.60 6.10
N LYS A 185 13.03 12.10 6.07
CA LYS A 185 11.84 11.31 5.71
C LYS A 185 10.99 12.04 4.66
N GLY A 186 10.36 11.24 3.79
CA GLY A 186 9.58 11.79 2.68
C GLY A 186 8.18 12.23 3.11
N ILE A 187 7.19 11.34 3.06
CA ILE A 187 5.79 11.60 3.40
C ILE A 187 5.44 10.87 4.69
N MET A 188 4.99 11.62 5.69
CA MET A 188 4.55 11.11 6.99
C MET A 188 3.05 11.29 7.13
N ILE A 189 2.35 10.21 7.44
CA ILE A 189 0.91 10.21 7.73
C ILE A 189 0.75 9.78 9.18
N ASP A 190 0.43 10.75 10.03
CA ASP A 190 0.37 10.60 11.49
C ASP A 190 -1.05 10.82 12.00
N ASN A 191 -1.67 9.81 12.61
CA ASN A 191 -3.04 9.86 13.12
C ASN A 191 -4.05 10.41 12.09
N SER A 192 -3.91 9.95 10.85
CA SER A 192 -4.72 10.37 9.70
C SER A 192 -5.36 9.15 9.05
N ASN A 193 -6.68 9.17 8.93
CA ASN A 193 -7.44 8.07 8.36
C ASN A 193 -7.95 8.43 6.97
N HIS A 194 -8.13 7.40 6.12
CA HIS A 194 -8.65 7.54 4.77
C HIS A 194 -7.83 8.45 3.84
N THR A 195 -6.58 8.71 4.22
CA THR A 195 -5.67 9.50 3.38
C THR A 195 -5.17 8.67 2.20
N LYS A 196 -5.15 9.29 1.02
CA LYS A 196 -4.70 8.67 -0.23
C LYS A 196 -3.45 9.37 -0.75
N ILE A 197 -2.42 8.59 -1.08
CA ILE A 197 -1.21 9.06 -1.75
C ILE A 197 -1.17 8.38 -3.12
N LYS A 198 -1.29 9.17 -4.19
CA LYS A 198 -1.44 8.65 -5.55
C LYS A 198 -0.43 9.27 -6.52
N ASN A 199 0.12 8.44 -7.37
CA ASN A 199 0.96 8.89 -8.48
C ASN A 199 2.10 9.85 -8.04
N CYS A 200 2.66 9.62 -6.84
CA CYS A 200 3.76 10.41 -6.30
C CYS A 200 5.10 9.72 -6.54
N GLU A 201 6.15 10.51 -6.75
CA GLU A 201 7.53 10.05 -6.75
C GLU A 201 8.22 10.52 -5.46
N VAL A 202 8.78 9.56 -4.68
CA VAL A 202 9.49 9.85 -3.43
C VAL A 202 10.91 9.31 -3.57
N TYR A 203 11.90 10.18 -3.50
CA TYR A 203 13.27 9.79 -3.81
C TYR A 203 14.32 10.63 -3.07
N HIS A 204 15.53 10.09 -2.99
CA HIS A 204 16.67 10.72 -2.32
C HIS A 204 16.34 11.12 -0.89
N ILE A 205 15.91 10.13 -0.11
CA ILE A 205 15.45 10.25 1.27
C ILE A 205 16.44 9.59 2.23
N GLY A 206 16.74 10.27 3.32
CA GLY A 206 17.74 9.84 4.31
C GLY A 206 17.41 8.55 5.05
N SER A 207 16.14 8.35 5.34
CA SER A 207 15.57 7.15 5.98
C SER A 207 14.35 6.68 5.19
N GLU A 208 13.15 6.52 5.80
CA GLU A 208 11.94 5.99 5.16
C GLU A 208 11.33 6.94 4.12
N GLY A 209 10.86 6.38 3.00
CA GLY A 209 10.17 7.12 1.93
C GLY A 209 8.78 7.60 2.31
N ILE A 210 7.87 6.67 2.60
CA ILE A 210 6.49 6.92 3.04
C ILE A 210 6.24 6.15 4.32
N HIS A 211 5.69 6.81 5.34
CA HIS A 211 5.40 6.17 6.61
C HIS A 211 3.96 6.46 7.07
N LEU A 212 3.17 5.41 7.26
CA LEU A 212 1.85 5.44 7.90
C LEU A 212 2.04 5.13 9.37
N ARG A 213 1.81 6.09 10.26
CA ARG A 213 2.16 6.02 11.68
C ARG A 213 1.02 6.55 12.57
N ASP A 214 1.15 6.35 13.87
CA ASP A 214 0.28 6.94 14.89
C ASP A 214 -1.22 6.66 14.65
N ASN A 215 -1.57 5.38 14.49
CA ASN A 215 -2.94 4.88 14.24
C ASN A 215 -3.55 5.27 12.88
N SER A 216 -2.74 5.66 11.90
CA SER A 216 -3.23 5.96 10.55
C SER A 216 -3.78 4.71 9.87
N SER A 217 -5.07 4.70 9.57
CA SER A 217 -5.81 3.53 9.11
C SER A 217 -6.65 3.82 7.86
N ASN A 218 -6.98 2.75 7.11
CA ASN A 218 -7.77 2.86 5.87
C ASN A 218 -7.13 3.78 4.82
N CYS A 219 -5.81 3.91 4.85
CA CYS A 219 -5.06 4.74 3.91
C CYS A 219 -4.72 3.94 2.64
N LEU A 220 -4.56 4.66 1.53
CA LEU A 220 -4.21 4.11 0.24
C LEU A 220 -2.92 4.75 -0.29
N ILE A 221 -1.93 3.92 -0.62
CA ILE A 221 -0.74 4.32 -1.38
C ILE A 221 -0.83 3.64 -2.74
N GLU A 222 -1.02 4.41 -3.81
CA GLU A 222 -1.33 3.87 -5.13
C GLU A 222 -0.48 4.51 -6.23
N SER A 223 0.03 3.67 -7.14
CA SER A 223 0.78 4.11 -8.33
C SER A 223 1.98 5.00 -8.01
N CYS A 224 2.54 4.87 -6.81
CA CYS A 224 3.70 5.64 -6.40
C CYS A 224 5.00 4.98 -6.85
N ASN A 225 6.02 5.81 -7.09
CA ASN A 225 7.40 5.40 -7.37
C ASN A 225 8.28 5.83 -6.20
N VAL A 226 8.80 4.86 -5.42
CA VAL A 226 9.63 5.16 -4.25
C VAL A 226 11.00 4.51 -4.43
N HIS A 227 12.05 5.31 -4.45
CA HIS A 227 13.42 4.85 -4.70
C HIS A 227 14.47 5.74 -4.02
N ASP A 228 15.71 5.28 -3.98
CA ASP A 228 16.82 6.01 -3.37
C ASP A 228 16.50 6.45 -1.92
N THR A 229 16.04 5.49 -1.11
CA THR A 229 15.76 5.69 0.33
C THR A 229 16.90 5.13 1.19
N GLY A 230 17.00 5.60 2.44
CA GLY A 230 18.06 5.16 3.35
C GLY A 230 19.45 5.69 2.98
N VAL A 231 19.54 6.81 2.24
CA VAL A 231 20.84 7.34 1.77
C VAL A 231 21.75 7.81 2.91
N VAL A 232 21.20 8.06 4.09
CA VAL A 232 21.95 8.42 5.32
C VAL A 232 21.87 7.29 6.35
N SER A 233 20.73 6.65 6.49
CA SER A 233 20.47 5.61 7.48
C SER A 233 19.97 4.34 6.78
N PRO A 234 20.86 3.54 6.15
CA PRO A 234 20.44 2.42 5.30
C PRO A 234 19.58 1.38 6.01
N GLY A 235 19.82 1.12 7.31
CA GLY A 235 19.02 0.19 8.09
C GLY A 235 17.61 0.69 8.48
N TYR A 236 17.26 1.91 8.08
CA TYR A 236 15.94 2.56 8.26
C TYR A 236 15.48 3.18 6.94
N GLY A 237 15.86 2.59 5.83
CA GLY A 237 15.62 3.07 4.49
C GLY A 237 14.49 2.35 3.76
N GLU A 238 13.42 2.01 4.45
CA GLU A 238 12.25 1.39 3.85
C GLU A 238 11.58 2.31 2.81
N ALA A 239 11.08 1.73 1.71
CA ALA A 239 10.29 2.53 0.78
C ALA A 239 8.96 2.93 1.41
N ILE A 240 8.26 1.95 2.02
CA ILE A 240 6.98 2.17 2.71
C ILE A 240 7.01 1.45 4.05
N TYR A 241 6.69 2.19 5.11
CA TYR A 241 6.65 1.68 6.48
C TYR A 241 5.24 1.84 7.05
N VAL A 242 4.66 0.76 7.58
CA VAL A 242 3.29 0.75 8.11
C VAL A 242 3.32 0.38 9.59
N GLY A 243 2.87 1.32 10.43
CA GLY A 243 2.87 1.17 11.88
C GLY A 243 4.12 1.71 12.55
N SER A 244 4.33 1.35 13.80
CA SER A 244 5.49 1.68 14.63
C SER A 244 5.99 0.43 15.34
N ALA A 245 7.28 0.30 15.52
CA ALA A 245 7.85 -0.80 16.30
C ALA A 245 7.37 -0.74 17.77
N GLU A 246 7.20 -1.88 18.43
CA GLU A 246 6.80 -1.98 19.85
C GLU A 246 7.64 -1.07 20.77
N SER A 247 8.92 -0.94 20.47
CA SER A 247 9.83 -0.10 21.24
C SER A 247 9.59 1.40 21.09
N THR A 248 8.78 1.84 20.12
CA THR A 248 8.47 3.24 19.87
C THR A 248 7.24 3.61 20.68
N THR A 249 7.41 4.28 21.81
CA THR A 249 6.31 4.61 22.74
C THR A 249 5.67 5.98 22.48
N GLU A 250 6.17 6.74 21.53
CA GLU A 250 5.71 8.11 21.24
C GLU A 250 4.47 8.13 20.34
N TYR A 251 4.20 7.06 19.60
CA TYR A 251 3.15 6.98 18.59
C TYR A 251 2.25 5.77 18.84
N GLY A 252 0.98 5.90 18.46
CA GLY A 252 0.08 4.76 18.39
C GLY A 252 0.53 3.73 17.35
N HIS A 253 0.18 2.48 17.58
CA HIS A 253 0.65 1.35 16.75
C HIS A 253 -0.45 0.79 15.83
N GLU A 254 -1.71 1.16 16.04
CA GLU A 254 -2.88 0.56 15.40
C GLU A 254 -3.13 1.11 14.00
N CYS A 255 -2.21 0.88 13.07
CA CYS A 255 -2.34 1.27 11.67
C CYS A 255 -3.02 0.15 10.87
N HIS A 256 -4.35 0.17 10.77
CA HIS A 256 -5.15 -0.93 10.26
C HIS A 256 -5.68 -0.70 8.85
N TYR A 257 -5.90 -1.79 8.10
CA TYR A 257 -6.57 -1.82 6.79
C TYR A 257 -5.99 -0.88 5.75
N ASN A 258 -4.68 -0.69 5.78
CA ASN A 258 -3.97 0.12 4.80
C ASN A 258 -3.70 -0.68 3.53
N THR A 259 -3.77 -0.02 2.38
CA THR A 259 -3.52 -0.64 1.07
C THR A 259 -2.37 0.02 0.34
N ILE A 260 -1.44 -0.77 -0.16
CA ILE A 260 -0.33 -0.39 -1.01
C ILE A 260 -0.51 -1.12 -2.32
N ARG A 261 -0.76 -0.41 -3.42
CA ARG A 261 -1.01 -1.07 -4.71
C ARG A 261 -0.43 -0.36 -5.91
N ASN A 262 -0.13 -1.15 -6.95
CA ASN A 262 0.36 -0.64 -8.23
C ASN A 262 1.64 0.20 -8.12
N CYS A 263 2.41 0.07 -7.02
CA CYS A 263 3.59 0.87 -6.76
C CYS A 263 4.85 0.24 -7.38
N LYS A 264 5.81 1.10 -7.73
CA LYS A 264 7.19 0.69 -8.04
C LYS A 264 8.06 1.07 -6.85
N LEU A 265 8.69 0.09 -6.24
CA LEU A 265 9.53 0.26 -5.07
C LEU A 265 10.96 -0.19 -5.43
N GLY A 266 11.88 0.74 -5.35
CA GLY A 266 13.25 0.58 -5.84
C GLY A 266 13.46 1.16 -7.25
N PRO A 267 14.74 1.19 -7.73
CA PRO A 267 15.96 0.69 -7.08
C PRO A 267 16.43 1.55 -5.89
N ASN A 268 17.49 1.08 -5.23
CA ASN A 268 18.18 1.78 -4.14
C ASN A 268 17.27 2.06 -2.92
N VAL A 269 16.36 1.16 -2.63
CA VAL A 269 15.69 1.07 -1.34
C VAL A 269 16.62 0.29 -0.41
N ALA A 270 17.17 0.97 0.61
CA ALA A 270 18.28 0.43 1.39
C ALA A 270 17.85 -0.60 2.44
N ALA A 271 16.59 -0.58 2.88
CA ALA A 271 15.98 -1.59 3.77
C ALA A 271 14.88 -2.38 3.03
N GLU A 272 13.84 -2.87 3.71
CA GLU A 272 12.71 -3.53 3.07
C GLU A 272 11.91 -2.57 2.18
N HIS A 273 11.40 -3.07 1.06
CA HIS A 273 10.52 -2.25 0.23
C HIS A 273 9.21 -1.94 0.95
N VAL A 274 8.70 -2.89 1.75
CA VAL A 274 7.57 -2.66 2.66
C VAL A 274 7.86 -3.33 4.01
N ASP A 275 7.81 -2.56 5.10
CA ASP A 275 7.84 -3.10 6.46
C ASP A 275 6.49 -2.87 7.15
N ILE A 276 5.79 -3.97 7.48
CA ILE A 276 4.48 -3.97 8.13
C ILE A 276 4.70 -4.37 9.58
N LYS A 277 4.46 -3.44 10.49
CA LYS A 277 4.77 -3.63 11.91
C LYS A 277 3.71 -4.43 12.66
N GLU A 278 4.16 -4.98 13.78
CA GLU A 278 3.30 -5.53 14.82
C GLU A 278 2.24 -4.49 15.26
N TYR A 279 1.14 -4.96 15.80
CA TYR A 279 -0.08 -4.20 16.16
C TYR A 279 -0.87 -3.64 14.95
N THR A 280 -0.46 -3.95 13.70
CA THR A 280 -1.25 -3.60 12.52
C THR A 280 -2.11 -4.78 12.06
N ILE A 281 -3.28 -4.50 11.48
CA ILE A 281 -4.22 -5.52 10.99
C ILE A 281 -4.63 -5.21 9.56
N GLY A 282 -4.69 -6.23 8.70
CA GLY A 282 -5.34 -6.16 7.40
C GLY A 282 -4.62 -5.31 6.36
N THR A 283 -3.30 -5.10 6.50
CA THR A 283 -2.52 -4.40 5.47
C THR A 283 -2.47 -5.22 4.18
N THR A 284 -2.83 -4.62 3.06
CA THR A 284 -2.78 -5.23 1.74
C THR A 284 -1.63 -4.64 0.91
N VAL A 285 -0.79 -5.50 0.32
CA VAL A 285 0.24 -5.12 -0.65
C VAL A 285 -0.01 -5.89 -1.94
N GLU A 286 -0.39 -5.19 -3.00
CA GLU A 286 -0.84 -5.84 -4.24
C GLU A 286 -0.37 -5.16 -5.51
N ASN A 287 -0.14 -5.96 -6.56
CA ASN A 287 0.23 -5.49 -7.90
C ASN A 287 1.46 -4.55 -7.90
N CYS A 288 2.33 -4.65 -6.90
CA CYS A 288 3.54 -3.86 -6.79
C CYS A 288 4.73 -4.53 -7.48
N THR A 289 5.69 -3.71 -7.90
CA THR A 289 6.98 -4.20 -8.43
C THR A 289 8.09 -3.78 -7.48
N PHE A 290 8.94 -4.75 -7.08
CA PHE A 290 10.08 -4.54 -6.21
C PHE A 290 11.39 -4.70 -7.01
N ASP A 291 12.23 -3.67 -6.99
CA ASP A 291 13.60 -3.75 -7.51
C ASP A 291 14.60 -3.80 -6.36
N GLY A 292 15.19 -4.97 -6.14
CA GLY A 292 16.10 -5.24 -5.03
C GLY A 292 17.49 -4.61 -5.15
N THR A 293 17.79 -3.93 -6.27
CA THR A 293 19.07 -3.25 -6.44
C THR A 293 19.30 -2.24 -5.31
N GLY A 294 20.43 -2.32 -4.64
CA GLY A 294 20.85 -1.32 -3.64
C GLY A 294 20.40 -1.58 -2.21
N MET A 295 19.65 -2.64 -1.91
CA MET A 295 19.36 -3.02 -0.52
C MET A 295 20.67 -3.31 0.24
N SER A 296 20.80 -2.71 1.42
CA SER A 296 22.06 -2.76 2.20
C SER A 296 22.23 -4.04 3.02
N GLY A 297 21.14 -4.59 3.49
CA GLY A 297 21.11 -5.69 4.47
C GLY A 297 21.37 -5.25 5.91
N GLU A 298 21.53 -3.95 6.15
CA GLU A 298 21.63 -3.40 7.50
C GLU A 298 20.32 -3.60 8.27
N ASN A 299 20.38 -3.61 9.57
CA ASN A 299 19.22 -3.80 10.46
C ASN A 299 18.37 -5.04 10.10
N TYR A 300 19.03 -6.09 9.58
CA TYR A 300 18.40 -7.35 9.15
C TYR A 300 17.47 -7.25 7.94
N ALA A 301 17.49 -6.18 7.18
CA ALA A 301 16.75 -6.07 5.91
C ALA A 301 17.26 -7.12 4.90
N LYS A 302 16.42 -8.13 4.59
CA LYS A 302 16.82 -9.29 3.76
C LYS A 302 15.72 -9.77 2.83
N SER A 303 14.59 -9.09 2.78
CA SER A 303 13.40 -9.45 2.01
C SER A 303 12.77 -8.21 1.37
N PHE A 304 11.93 -8.41 0.37
CA PHE A 304 11.13 -7.32 -0.19
C PHE A 304 10.10 -6.81 0.81
N ILE A 305 9.42 -7.73 1.50
CA ILE A 305 8.41 -7.40 2.50
C ILE A 305 8.70 -8.11 3.80
N ASN A 306 8.58 -7.39 4.91
CA ASN A 306 8.62 -7.95 6.26
C ASN A 306 7.22 -7.80 6.90
N ILE A 307 6.60 -8.93 7.25
CA ILE A 307 5.22 -9.02 7.74
C ILE A 307 5.23 -9.33 9.22
N LYS A 308 4.82 -8.38 10.05
CA LYS A 308 4.69 -8.54 11.51
C LYS A 308 3.26 -8.26 11.98
N GLY A 309 2.42 -7.69 11.12
CA GLY A 309 0.99 -7.47 11.36
C GLY A 309 0.16 -8.74 11.18
N ASN A 310 -1.09 -8.69 11.62
CA ASN A 310 -2.08 -9.76 11.44
C ASN A 310 -2.94 -9.55 10.21
N ASP A 311 -3.47 -10.65 9.66
CA ASP A 311 -4.43 -10.67 8.55
C ASP A 311 -3.94 -9.91 7.30
N CYS A 312 -2.63 -9.87 7.09
CA CYS A 312 -2.02 -9.18 5.95
C CYS A 312 -2.27 -9.93 4.64
N ILE A 313 -2.47 -9.20 3.55
CA ILE A 313 -2.68 -9.76 2.20
C ILE A 313 -1.53 -9.31 1.30
N ILE A 314 -0.75 -10.26 0.80
CA ILE A 314 0.39 -10.01 -0.09
C ILE A 314 0.12 -10.73 -1.41
N ARG A 315 -0.32 -10.01 -2.43
CA ARG A 315 -0.79 -10.67 -3.66
C ARG A 315 -0.36 -9.99 -4.96
N ASN A 316 -0.18 -10.81 -6.00
CA ASN A 316 0.05 -10.36 -7.37
C ASN A 316 1.25 -9.40 -7.52
N ASN A 317 2.23 -9.49 -6.64
CA ASN A 317 3.42 -8.65 -6.70
C ASN A 317 4.51 -9.32 -7.55
N VAL A 318 5.39 -8.50 -8.12
CA VAL A 318 6.55 -8.97 -8.86
C VAL A 318 7.82 -8.43 -8.21
N GLY A 319 8.73 -9.32 -7.81
CA GLY A 319 10.00 -8.95 -7.17
C GLY A 319 11.22 -9.36 -7.99
N TYR A 320 12.18 -8.48 -8.16
CA TYR A 320 13.46 -8.72 -8.82
C TYR A 320 14.61 -8.50 -7.86
N ARG A 321 15.38 -9.55 -7.56
CA ARG A 321 16.57 -9.45 -6.72
C ARG A 321 17.68 -8.63 -7.37
N ASN A 322 17.84 -8.72 -8.68
CA ASN A 322 18.81 -7.97 -9.50
C ASN A 322 20.25 -8.06 -8.98
N GLY A 323 20.68 -9.27 -8.59
CA GLY A 323 22.03 -9.51 -8.07
C GLY A 323 22.29 -8.99 -6.65
N CYS A 324 21.32 -8.41 -5.97
CA CYS A 324 21.50 -7.89 -4.61
C CYS A 324 21.78 -9.02 -3.61
N THR A 325 22.96 -9.03 -3.03
CA THR A 325 23.38 -10.09 -2.09
C THR A 325 22.74 -9.99 -0.71
N ALA A 326 22.16 -8.85 -0.35
CA ALA A 326 21.44 -8.66 0.90
C ALA A 326 20.14 -9.46 0.92
N ILE A 327 19.41 -9.50 -0.21
CA ILE A 327 18.14 -10.23 -0.33
C ILE A 327 18.41 -11.73 -0.32
N GLN A 328 17.89 -12.42 0.68
CA GLN A 328 18.03 -13.86 0.93
C GLN A 328 16.69 -14.61 0.86
N ARG A 329 15.58 -13.89 0.87
CA ARG A 329 14.20 -14.37 0.76
C ARG A 329 13.31 -13.32 0.12
N ALA A 330 12.24 -13.74 -0.51
CA ALA A 330 11.30 -12.80 -1.08
C ALA A 330 10.48 -12.11 0.02
N PHE A 331 9.90 -12.91 0.91
CA PHE A 331 9.07 -12.41 2.02
C PHE A 331 9.55 -12.96 3.36
N GLU A 332 9.39 -12.16 4.39
CA GLU A 332 9.65 -12.53 5.77
C GLU A 332 8.40 -12.30 6.61
N GLN A 333 8.08 -13.25 7.49
CA GLN A 333 6.94 -13.15 8.41
C GLN A 333 7.39 -13.54 9.81
N ASN A 334 7.24 -12.64 10.75
CA ASN A 334 7.76 -12.80 12.09
C ASN A 334 6.73 -12.46 13.16
N ASN A 335 6.60 -13.33 14.15
CA ASN A 335 6.00 -13.01 15.44
C ASN A 335 7.07 -12.34 16.31
N VAL A 336 7.16 -11.02 16.27
CA VAL A 336 8.07 -10.24 17.15
C VAL A 336 7.44 -9.91 18.49
N VAL A 337 6.10 -9.95 18.54
CA VAL A 337 5.29 -9.78 19.75
C VAL A 337 4.26 -10.90 19.77
N ASP A 338 4.05 -11.54 20.92
CA ASP A 338 3.15 -12.68 21.05
C ASP A 338 1.73 -12.38 20.53
N GLY A 339 1.23 -13.25 19.65
CA GLY A 339 -0.06 -13.11 18.99
C GLY A 339 -0.07 -12.24 17.72
N TRP A 340 1.09 -11.70 17.31
CA TRP A 340 1.21 -10.93 16.07
C TRP A 340 1.98 -11.68 14.97
N GLY A 341 1.94 -11.18 13.75
CA GLY A 341 2.47 -11.88 12.58
C GLY A 341 1.62 -13.09 12.18
N GLN A 342 0.31 -13.06 12.37
CA GLN A 342 -0.58 -14.20 12.17
C GLN A 342 -1.53 -14.00 10.97
N ASN A 343 -1.98 -15.12 10.42
CA ASN A 343 -3.04 -15.22 9.39
C ASN A 343 -2.76 -14.48 8.09
N ALA A 344 -1.49 -14.35 7.68
CA ALA A 344 -1.19 -13.72 6.40
C ALA A 344 -1.71 -14.57 5.22
N SER A 345 -2.18 -13.91 4.15
CA SER A 345 -2.52 -14.51 2.87
C SER A 345 -1.50 -14.09 1.83
N VAL A 346 -0.72 -15.03 1.29
CA VAL A 346 0.38 -14.75 0.35
C VAL A 346 0.14 -15.51 -0.94
N TYR A 347 -0.27 -14.84 -2.01
CA TYR A 347 -0.67 -15.53 -3.25
C TYR A 347 -0.48 -14.73 -4.54
N GLY A 348 -0.37 -15.44 -5.65
CA GLY A 348 -0.25 -14.85 -6.97
C GLY A 348 1.04 -14.06 -7.19
N ASN A 349 2.02 -14.15 -6.29
CA ASN A 349 3.25 -13.39 -6.39
C ASN A 349 4.28 -14.12 -7.27
N GLN A 350 5.12 -13.36 -7.95
CA GLN A 350 6.21 -13.88 -8.77
C GLN A 350 7.52 -13.18 -8.43
N VAL A 351 8.54 -13.95 -8.03
CA VAL A 351 9.83 -13.39 -7.62
C VAL A 351 11.00 -13.99 -8.39
N TYR A 352 11.94 -13.16 -8.77
CA TYR A 352 13.14 -13.52 -9.52
C TYR A 352 14.36 -13.37 -8.60
N MET A 353 14.88 -14.49 -8.09
CA MET A 353 15.94 -14.52 -7.08
C MET A 353 17.36 -14.71 -7.66
N ASP A 354 17.52 -14.69 -8.96
CA ASP A 354 18.76 -14.89 -9.76
C ASP A 354 19.36 -16.29 -9.59
N THR A 355 19.62 -16.74 -8.36
CA THR A 355 20.29 -18.01 -8.03
C THR A 355 19.55 -18.75 -6.93
N ALA A 356 19.71 -20.08 -6.89
CA ALA A 356 19.14 -20.95 -5.85
C ALA A 356 19.83 -20.79 -4.48
N THR A 357 21.07 -20.27 -4.45
CA THR A 357 21.83 -20.11 -3.23
C THR A 357 22.55 -18.76 -3.20
N ASN A 358 22.75 -18.21 -2.00
CA ASN A 358 23.57 -17.02 -1.81
C ASN A 358 25.07 -17.33 -1.88
N ALA A 359 25.92 -16.30 -1.77
CA ALA A 359 27.38 -16.44 -1.82
C ALA A 359 27.97 -17.34 -0.73
N LEU A 360 27.23 -17.64 0.33
CA LEU A 360 27.62 -18.53 1.42
C LEU A 360 27.09 -19.97 1.22
N GLY A 361 26.51 -20.27 0.05
CA GLY A 361 25.89 -21.55 -0.25
C GLY A 361 24.59 -21.82 0.52
N LYS A 362 23.99 -20.81 1.13
CA LYS A 362 22.69 -20.94 1.78
C LYS A 362 21.57 -20.79 0.77
N LYS A 363 20.54 -21.61 0.90
CA LYS A 363 19.37 -21.60 0.05
C LYS A 363 18.66 -20.25 0.08
N MET A 364 18.14 -19.83 -1.07
CA MET A 364 17.23 -18.70 -1.19
C MET A 364 15.81 -19.16 -0.93
N TYR A 365 15.01 -18.37 -0.22
CA TYR A 365 13.65 -18.75 0.13
C TYR A 365 12.63 -17.78 -0.46
N PHE A 366 11.47 -18.30 -0.81
CA PHE A 366 10.30 -17.49 -1.11
C PHE A 366 9.74 -16.87 0.17
N LEU A 367 9.49 -17.70 1.19
CA LEU A 367 9.01 -17.28 2.49
C LEU A 367 9.95 -17.75 3.60
N ASN A 368 10.32 -16.83 4.50
CA ASN A 368 10.96 -17.14 5.77
C ASN A 368 9.99 -16.77 6.90
N ALA A 369 9.50 -17.78 7.62
CA ALA A 369 8.41 -17.64 8.58
C ALA A 369 8.86 -18.09 9.99
N TRP A 370 8.54 -17.31 11.02
CA TRP A 370 8.93 -17.57 12.39
C TRP A 370 7.79 -17.33 13.38
N ASP A 371 7.37 -18.39 14.10
CA ASP A 371 6.30 -18.41 15.11
C ASP A 371 4.97 -17.76 14.60
N CYS A 372 4.58 -18.02 13.36
CA CYS A 372 3.48 -17.34 12.69
C CYS A 372 2.52 -18.31 11.99
N SER A 373 1.46 -17.78 11.39
CA SER A 373 0.55 -18.54 10.53
C SER A 373 0.28 -17.81 9.22
N ALA A 374 0.20 -18.55 8.12
CA ALA A 374 -0.11 -18.01 6.81
C ALA A 374 -0.79 -19.05 5.91
N THR A 375 -1.54 -18.57 4.91
CA THR A 375 -1.97 -19.37 3.77
C THR A 375 -1.23 -18.90 2.53
N VAL A 376 -0.57 -19.83 1.82
CA VAL A 376 0.36 -19.53 0.73
C VAL A 376 -0.04 -20.36 -0.49
N TRP A 377 -0.37 -19.73 -1.64
CA TRP A 377 -0.78 -20.44 -2.86
C TRP A 377 -0.54 -19.63 -4.13
N ASP A 378 -0.51 -20.30 -5.28
CA ASP A 378 -0.33 -19.70 -6.61
C ASP A 378 0.88 -18.76 -6.73
N ASN A 379 1.95 -19.02 -5.98
CA ASN A 379 3.15 -18.22 -6.04
C ASN A 379 4.23 -18.90 -6.90
N PHE A 380 5.11 -18.09 -7.47
CA PHE A 380 6.21 -18.55 -8.29
C PHE A 380 7.53 -17.90 -7.88
N MET A 381 8.59 -18.68 -7.94
CA MET A 381 9.96 -18.23 -7.72
C MET A 381 10.85 -18.68 -8.87
N ALA A 382 11.60 -17.76 -9.46
CA ALA A 382 12.55 -18.06 -10.50
C ALA A 382 13.99 -17.92 -9.98
N TYR A 383 14.84 -18.88 -10.31
CA TYR A 383 16.29 -18.82 -10.12
C TYR A 383 16.99 -19.70 -11.17
N ASP A 384 18.23 -19.36 -11.48
CA ASP A 384 19.05 -20.06 -12.50
C ASP A 384 18.33 -20.20 -13.87
N GLY A 385 17.43 -19.26 -14.18
CA GLY A 385 16.67 -19.20 -15.44
C GLY A 385 15.43 -20.07 -15.50
N GLU A 386 15.07 -20.76 -14.42
CA GLU A 386 13.87 -21.60 -14.33
C GLU A 386 12.84 -21.03 -13.35
N LEU A 387 11.56 -21.21 -13.63
CA LEU A 387 10.43 -20.79 -12.82
C LEU A 387 9.82 -21.99 -12.10
N PHE A 388 9.68 -21.89 -10.79
CA PHE A 388 9.15 -22.94 -9.92
C PHE A 388 7.88 -22.47 -9.22
N SER A 389 6.88 -23.36 -9.11
CA SER A 389 5.77 -23.18 -8.15
C SER A 389 6.31 -23.35 -6.73
N VAL A 390 5.89 -22.50 -5.81
CA VAL A 390 6.35 -22.52 -4.42
C VAL A 390 5.24 -22.93 -3.44
N ASP A 391 4.27 -23.70 -3.92
CA ASP A 391 3.09 -24.11 -3.15
C ASP A 391 3.38 -25.26 -2.15
N HIS A 392 4.63 -25.75 -2.08
CA HIS A 392 5.02 -26.83 -1.18
C HIS A 392 6.08 -26.40 -0.18
N GLU A 393 5.89 -26.79 1.08
CA GLU A 393 6.71 -26.44 2.22
C GLU A 393 8.20 -26.76 2.06
N ASP A 394 8.54 -27.85 1.38
CA ASP A 394 9.83 -28.51 1.57
C ASP A 394 11.01 -27.83 0.90
N ASP A 395 10.80 -27.07 -0.17
CA ASP A 395 11.91 -26.56 -1.00
C ASP A 395 12.09 -25.03 -1.00
N HIS A 396 11.03 -24.26 -0.79
CA HIS A 396 11.07 -22.80 -0.96
C HIS A 396 10.70 -22.02 0.30
N TRP A 397 10.33 -22.73 1.38
CA TRP A 397 10.00 -22.12 2.65
C TRP A 397 11.02 -22.50 3.70
N ASN A 398 11.46 -21.50 4.48
CA ASN A 398 12.16 -21.72 5.73
C ASN A 398 11.22 -21.31 6.86
N TYR A 399 10.86 -22.22 7.74
CA TYR A 399 9.84 -21.94 8.77
C TYR A 399 10.23 -22.59 10.11
N TYR A 400 9.80 -21.94 11.17
CA TYR A 400 9.96 -22.45 12.53
C TYR A 400 8.69 -22.20 13.33
N ASN A 401 8.12 -23.28 13.90
CA ASN A 401 6.92 -23.24 14.75
C ASN A 401 5.74 -22.48 14.09
N CYS A 402 5.53 -22.70 12.79
CA CYS A 402 4.50 -22.02 12.02
C CYS A 402 3.38 -22.96 11.62
N ASN A 403 2.17 -22.41 11.48
CA ASN A 403 1.06 -23.06 10.82
C ASN A 403 0.92 -22.48 9.41
N LEU A 404 1.50 -23.15 8.43
CA LEU A 404 1.47 -22.75 7.03
C LEU A 404 0.55 -23.69 6.25
N LEU A 405 -0.37 -23.13 5.50
CA LEU A 405 -1.37 -23.84 4.70
C LEU A 405 -1.18 -23.52 3.22
N THR A 406 -1.50 -24.50 2.35
CA THR A 406 -1.54 -24.31 0.90
C THR A 406 -2.92 -24.68 0.36
N TYR A 407 -3.34 -24.07 -0.75
CA TYR A 407 -4.48 -24.53 -1.52
C TYR A 407 -4.04 -25.47 -2.64
N GLY A 408 -4.78 -26.55 -2.84
CA GLY A 408 -4.61 -27.46 -4.01
C GLY A 408 -3.68 -28.65 -3.83
N SER A 409 -3.18 -28.93 -2.65
CA SER A 409 -2.50 -30.21 -2.36
C SER A 409 -3.50 -31.26 -1.90
N ASN A 410 -4.18 -31.90 -2.84
CA ASN A 410 -4.82 -33.20 -2.71
C ASN A 410 -4.15 -34.19 -3.65
#